data_5770abb6094322a4d2e3b95f84f5ba6d
#
_entry.id   5770abb6094322a4d2e3b95f84f5ba6d
#
_cell.length_a   1.000
_cell.length_b   1.000
_cell.length_c   1.000
_cell.angle_alpha   90.00
_cell.angle_beta   90.00
_cell.angle_gamma   90.00
#
_symmetry.space_group_name_H-M   'P 1'
#
loop_
_entity.id
_entity.type
_entity.pdbx_description
1 polymer ?
#
loop_
_entity_poly.entity_id
_entity_poly.type
_entity_poly.pdbx_seq_one_letter_code
_entity_poly.pdbx_strand_id
1 'polypeptide(L)'
;MISTANSDSITPHPKGIHARVLLSSVFGPYARDDEFGSRAINPMELYHNQVTRAQGSFSLRMFHRSWGLMMIQRNISAPSTLLDFPTLERFEREITSTQYDVVGISGIIPNFGKVREMCRIVRKLSPNSTIIIGGHVAAIPALDKLIDADYVVRGEGIAWMRRYLGEDPAAPITHPEILSGFGMRVLGMRIPDKTRDTAATIIPSVGCAMGCNFCTTSAFFGGKGKTCNFYESGDELFRVMEHMEQSMKVSSFFMMDENFLLNRPRAMQLLDCMKKAGKSWSLYVFSSANAIRKYTIEELVQLGVSWIWLGLESPKSSYAKLHNTDTHVLASELRQHGIKLLGSTIVGLEHHTPENIRQEIEFAVGHGTDFHQFMLYTPVPGTPLFQQMQDEGRMLDGIDLADIHGQFKFNFEHAAISRDESKRLLDWAFRFDFERNGPSLFRICDTIFQGWKKYHNHPDLRVRQRVANEAAKLRTTYDAALWAMEKRLKKTNFAVSVRIRELRREIEHEFGGATRLVRAITGPILLWTSRREDRRLARGKTYEPPTFVDRRNWAT
;
A
#
# COMPACT_ATOMS: atom_id res chain seq x y z
N MET A 1 -16.92 -21.62 -23.68
CA MET A 1 -15.59 -21.13 -24.15
C MET A 1 -15.38 -19.78 -23.48
N ILE A 2 -14.57 -19.75 -22.45
CA ILE A 2 -14.27 -18.52 -21.69
C ILE A 2 -13.15 -17.82 -22.46
N SER A 3 -13.42 -16.61 -22.91
CA SER A 3 -12.44 -15.79 -23.62
C SER A 3 -11.45 -15.20 -22.62
N THR A 4 -10.20 -15.68 -22.61
CA THR A 4 -9.07 -14.88 -22.12
C THR A 4 -8.90 -13.74 -23.15
N ALA A 5 -9.73 -12.70 -23.02
CA ALA A 5 -9.88 -11.69 -24.03
C ALA A 5 -8.57 -10.90 -24.20
N ASN A 6 -7.83 -11.17 -25.27
CA ASN A 6 -7.06 -10.14 -25.94
C ASN A 6 -8.01 -8.96 -26.19
N SER A 7 -7.58 -7.75 -25.88
CA SER A 7 -8.39 -6.52 -25.84
C SER A 7 -9.20 -6.20 -27.11
N ASP A 8 -8.98 -6.88 -28.22
CA ASP A 8 -9.47 -6.51 -29.55
C ASP A 8 -10.72 -7.28 -30.02
N SER A 9 -11.23 -8.24 -29.25
CA SER A 9 -12.38 -9.11 -29.67
C SER A 9 -13.49 -9.19 -28.62
N ILE A 10 -13.69 -8.16 -27.81
CA ILE A 10 -14.76 -8.15 -26.80
C ILE A 10 -16.08 -7.81 -27.48
N THR A 11 -17.07 -8.71 -27.40
CA THR A 11 -18.45 -8.40 -27.81
C THR A 11 -19.07 -7.48 -26.74
N PRO A 12 -19.53 -6.28 -27.12
CA PRO A 12 -20.18 -5.38 -26.19
C PRO A 12 -21.43 -6.00 -25.56
N HIS A 13 -21.69 -5.65 -24.31
CA HIS A 13 -22.91 -6.08 -23.62
C HIS A 13 -24.16 -5.58 -24.35
N PRO A 14 -25.23 -6.41 -24.56
CA PRO A 14 -26.41 -6.03 -25.35
C PRO A 14 -27.11 -4.75 -24.85
N LYS A 15 -27.10 -4.49 -23.55
CA LYS A 15 -27.68 -3.28 -22.95
C LYS A 15 -26.73 -2.08 -22.94
N GLY A 16 -25.45 -2.27 -23.30
CA GLY A 16 -24.44 -1.21 -23.30
C GLY A 16 -24.43 -0.42 -21.99
N ILE A 17 -24.46 0.89 -22.09
CA ILE A 17 -24.48 1.82 -20.94
C ILE A 17 -25.73 1.73 -20.05
N HIS A 18 -26.75 0.98 -20.48
CA HIS A 18 -27.95 0.75 -19.65
C HIS A 18 -27.85 -0.53 -18.81
N ALA A 19 -26.76 -1.28 -18.91
CA ALA A 19 -26.51 -2.44 -18.06
C ALA A 19 -26.31 -2.02 -16.59
N ARG A 20 -26.97 -2.70 -15.67
CA ARG A 20 -26.77 -2.50 -14.24
C ARG A 20 -25.53 -3.25 -13.77
N VAL A 21 -24.56 -2.54 -13.23
CA VAL A 21 -23.22 -3.07 -12.88
C VAL A 21 -23.03 -3.11 -11.37
N LEU A 22 -22.70 -4.28 -10.81
CA LEU A 22 -22.12 -4.41 -9.48
C LEU A 22 -20.61 -4.54 -9.59
N LEU A 23 -19.85 -3.72 -8.86
CA LEU A 23 -18.41 -3.85 -8.69
C LEU A 23 -18.15 -4.18 -7.22
N SER A 24 -17.56 -5.35 -6.94
CA SER A 24 -17.33 -5.80 -5.57
C SER A 24 -15.89 -6.20 -5.32
N SER A 25 -15.34 -5.79 -4.17
CA SER A 25 -14.18 -6.47 -3.57
C SER A 25 -14.63 -7.80 -2.96
N VAL A 26 -13.67 -8.64 -2.55
CA VAL A 26 -14.01 -9.89 -1.87
C VAL A 26 -14.66 -9.64 -0.50
N PHE A 27 -15.39 -10.63 0.03
CA PHE A 27 -16.00 -10.55 1.35
C PHE A 27 -15.02 -10.79 2.50
N GLY A 28 -15.34 -10.25 3.70
CA GLY A 28 -14.59 -10.50 4.95
C GLY A 28 -14.83 -11.92 5.53
N PRO A 29 -14.08 -12.35 6.54
CA PRO A 29 -13.11 -11.56 7.29
C PRO A 29 -11.79 -11.34 6.54
N TYR A 30 -11.04 -10.29 6.94
CA TYR A 30 -9.76 -9.92 6.30
C TYR A 30 -8.55 -10.09 7.21
N ALA A 31 -8.75 -10.21 8.49
CA ALA A 31 -7.68 -10.21 9.49
C ALA A 31 -7.65 -11.48 10.35
N ARG A 32 -8.33 -12.54 9.95
CA ARG A 32 -8.35 -13.86 10.61
C ARG A 32 -8.55 -14.97 9.60
N ASP A 33 -8.20 -16.19 9.99
CA ASP A 33 -8.39 -17.36 9.15
C ASP A 33 -9.88 -17.67 8.94
N ASP A 34 -10.22 -18.18 7.76
CA ASP A 34 -11.52 -18.73 7.42
C ASP A 34 -11.40 -19.90 6.42
N GLU A 35 -12.52 -20.56 6.16
CA GLU A 35 -12.61 -21.72 5.24
C GLU A 35 -12.43 -21.35 3.76
N PHE A 36 -12.56 -20.06 3.41
CA PHE A 36 -12.44 -19.56 2.05
C PHE A 36 -11.03 -19.05 1.72
N GLY A 37 -10.06 -19.27 2.59
CA GLY A 37 -8.66 -18.96 2.35
C GLY A 37 -8.18 -17.61 2.88
N SER A 38 -8.96 -16.91 3.72
CA SER A 38 -8.36 -15.83 4.52
C SER A 38 -7.33 -16.39 5.47
N ARG A 39 -6.30 -15.57 5.74
CA ARG A 39 -5.26 -15.91 6.71
C ARG A 39 -5.09 -14.78 7.71
N ALA A 40 -4.72 -15.10 8.94
CA ALA A 40 -4.45 -14.12 9.98
C ALA A 40 -3.34 -13.14 9.57
N ILE A 41 -2.41 -13.59 8.72
CA ILE A 41 -1.43 -12.74 8.04
C ILE A 41 -1.95 -12.47 6.63
N ASN A 42 -2.89 -11.54 6.51
CA ASN A 42 -3.51 -11.20 5.23
C ASN A 42 -2.84 -9.94 4.63
N PRO A 43 -2.42 -9.97 3.36
CA PRO A 43 -1.80 -8.80 2.69
C PRO A 43 -2.74 -7.61 2.53
N MET A 44 -4.05 -7.77 2.68
CA MET A 44 -5.02 -6.65 2.68
C MET A 44 -4.82 -5.68 3.84
N GLU A 45 -4.22 -6.11 4.96
CA GLU A 45 -3.85 -5.25 6.10
C GLU A 45 -2.36 -4.90 6.04
N LEU A 46 -1.97 -4.14 5.02
CA LEU A 46 -0.59 -3.83 4.65
C LEU A 46 0.28 -3.41 5.85
N TYR A 47 -0.12 -2.36 6.56
CA TYR A 47 0.76 -1.78 7.57
C TYR A 47 0.97 -2.70 8.77
N HIS A 48 -0.08 -3.38 9.22
CA HIS A 48 0.07 -4.31 10.35
C HIS A 48 0.85 -5.56 9.95
N ASN A 49 0.37 -6.27 8.93
CA ASN A 49 0.91 -7.59 8.59
C ASN A 49 2.25 -7.53 7.88
N GLN A 50 2.46 -6.53 7.02
CA GLN A 50 3.63 -6.48 6.15
C GLN A 50 4.72 -5.52 6.65
N VAL A 51 4.42 -4.62 7.58
CA VAL A 51 5.36 -3.57 8.00
C VAL A 51 5.59 -3.54 9.51
N THR A 52 4.52 -3.57 10.33
CA THR A 52 4.63 -3.32 11.77
C THR A 52 4.17 -4.48 12.65
N ARG A 53 4.02 -5.70 12.14
CA ARG A 53 3.43 -6.84 12.87
C ARG A 53 4.17 -7.21 14.16
N ALA A 54 5.48 -7.00 14.24
CA ALA A 54 6.27 -7.29 15.45
C ALA A 54 6.23 -6.17 16.50
N GLN A 55 5.53 -5.06 16.23
CA GLN A 55 5.53 -3.89 17.10
C GLN A 55 4.40 -3.89 18.17
N GLY A 56 3.57 -4.92 18.22
CA GLY A 56 2.51 -5.07 19.21
C GLY A 56 1.55 -3.89 19.22
N SER A 57 1.34 -3.28 20.38
CA SER A 57 0.50 -2.09 20.54
C SER A 57 1.02 -0.83 19.83
N PHE A 58 2.28 -0.83 19.38
CA PHE A 58 2.85 0.26 18.58
C PHE A 58 2.60 0.08 17.08
N SER A 59 2.01 -1.04 16.68
CA SER A 59 1.67 -1.33 15.29
C SER A 59 0.70 -0.30 14.74
N LEU A 60 0.95 0.14 13.50
CA LEU A 60 0.00 0.93 12.73
C LEU A 60 -0.99 -0.02 12.03
N ARG A 61 -2.27 0.29 12.12
CA ARG A 61 -3.34 -0.42 11.41
C ARG A 61 -4.15 0.57 10.61
N MET A 62 -4.35 0.26 9.34
CA MET A 62 -5.09 1.09 8.40
C MET A 62 -5.55 0.22 7.22
N PHE A 63 -6.72 0.52 6.69
CA PHE A 63 -7.26 -0.12 5.49
C PHE A 63 -7.25 0.86 4.32
N HIS A 64 -7.18 0.30 3.11
CA HIS A 64 -7.30 1.05 1.85
C HIS A 64 -8.53 0.57 1.10
N ARG A 65 -9.22 1.51 0.45
CA ARG A 65 -10.34 1.21 -0.44
C ARG A 65 -9.86 0.44 -1.67
N SER A 66 -10.77 -0.21 -2.36
CA SER A 66 -10.48 -0.90 -3.62
C SER A 66 -10.35 0.12 -4.77
N TRP A 67 -9.20 0.76 -4.85
CA TRP A 67 -8.94 1.89 -5.75
C TRP A 67 -9.24 1.59 -7.21
N GLY A 68 -8.86 0.40 -7.71
CA GLY A 68 -9.15 -0.02 -9.09
C GLY A 68 -10.65 -0.05 -9.37
N LEU A 69 -11.47 -0.56 -8.43
CA LEU A 69 -12.92 -0.57 -8.57
C LEU A 69 -13.51 0.85 -8.55
N MET A 70 -12.98 1.74 -7.69
CA MET A 70 -13.39 3.15 -7.65
C MET A 70 -13.07 3.87 -8.97
N MET A 71 -11.87 3.59 -9.54
CA MET A 71 -11.46 4.12 -10.84
C MET A 71 -12.41 3.64 -11.95
N ILE A 72 -12.74 2.36 -12.01
CA ILE A 72 -13.68 1.81 -12.99
C ILE A 72 -15.05 2.46 -12.82
N GLN A 73 -15.60 2.46 -11.61
CA GLN A 73 -16.94 3.03 -11.33
C GLN A 73 -17.04 4.50 -11.75
N ARG A 74 -16.00 5.29 -11.52
CA ARG A 74 -15.98 6.72 -11.86
C ARG A 74 -15.93 6.97 -13.38
N ASN A 75 -15.47 5.99 -14.14
CA ASN A 75 -15.15 6.11 -15.56
C ASN A 75 -16.07 5.32 -16.49
N ILE A 76 -17.23 4.86 -16.00
CA ILE A 76 -18.31 4.25 -16.76
C ILE A 76 -19.60 5.05 -16.58
N SER A 77 -20.44 5.10 -17.62
CA SER A 77 -21.73 5.81 -17.59
C SER A 77 -22.88 4.93 -17.09
N ALA A 78 -22.67 3.61 -17.09
CA ALA A 78 -23.69 2.64 -16.69
C ALA A 78 -24.09 2.80 -15.20
N PRO A 79 -25.37 2.56 -14.84
CA PRO A 79 -25.81 2.46 -13.44
C PRO A 79 -24.97 1.45 -12.69
N SER A 80 -24.28 1.91 -11.65
CA SER A 80 -23.29 1.08 -10.96
C SER A 80 -23.38 1.16 -9.45
N THR A 81 -23.14 0.03 -8.79
CA THR A 81 -22.96 -0.08 -7.34
C THR A 81 -21.53 -0.57 -7.07
N LEU A 82 -20.79 0.18 -6.27
CA LEU A 82 -19.54 -0.30 -5.67
C LEU A 82 -19.86 -0.84 -4.28
N LEU A 83 -19.58 -2.13 -4.09
CA LEU A 83 -19.69 -2.83 -2.81
C LEU A 83 -18.28 -3.20 -2.33
N ASP A 84 -17.75 -2.42 -1.40
CA ASP A 84 -16.40 -2.58 -0.91
C ASP A 84 -16.38 -3.10 0.52
N PHE A 85 -15.53 -4.09 0.80
CA PHE A 85 -15.44 -4.81 2.07
C PHE A 85 -16.79 -5.38 2.57
N PRO A 86 -17.58 -6.10 1.74
CA PRO A 86 -18.82 -6.71 2.21
C PRO A 86 -18.54 -7.81 3.25
N THR A 87 -19.54 -8.10 4.08
CA THR A 87 -19.65 -9.44 4.67
C THR A 87 -20.26 -10.38 3.63
N LEU A 88 -20.16 -11.70 3.83
CA LEU A 88 -20.75 -12.70 2.93
C LEU A 88 -22.27 -12.46 2.80
N GLU A 89 -22.95 -12.29 3.94
CA GLU A 89 -24.40 -12.06 3.98
C GLU A 89 -24.80 -10.73 3.31
N ARG A 90 -23.91 -9.71 3.37
CA ARG A 90 -24.16 -8.43 2.69
C ARG A 90 -24.03 -8.59 1.18
N PHE A 91 -23.06 -9.35 0.70
CA PHE A 91 -22.90 -9.65 -0.71
C PHE A 91 -24.11 -10.44 -1.25
N GLU A 92 -24.53 -11.51 -0.58
CA GLU A 92 -25.70 -12.29 -0.96
C GLU A 92 -26.97 -11.43 -1.01
N ARG A 93 -27.18 -10.58 0.01
CA ARG A 93 -28.31 -9.66 0.05
C ARG A 93 -28.30 -8.68 -1.12
N GLU A 94 -27.14 -8.14 -1.49
CA GLU A 94 -27.04 -7.20 -2.63
C GLU A 94 -27.40 -7.89 -3.95
N ILE A 95 -26.91 -9.10 -4.18
CA ILE A 95 -27.23 -9.91 -5.36
C ILE A 95 -28.71 -10.27 -5.44
N THR A 96 -29.37 -10.57 -4.31
CA THR A 96 -30.79 -10.98 -4.30
C THR A 96 -31.74 -9.79 -4.36
N SER A 97 -31.37 -8.65 -3.76
CA SER A 97 -32.25 -7.48 -3.69
C SER A 97 -32.22 -6.60 -4.93
N THR A 98 -31.21 -6.73 -5.77
CA THR A 98 -31.00 -5.90 -6.96
C THR A 98 -30.60 -6.78 -8.14
N GLN A 99 -31.35 -6.68 -9.22
CA GLN A 99 -31.01 -7.39 -10.45
C GLN A 99 -29.88 -6.64 -11.16
N TYR A 100 -28.70 -7.27 -11.21
CA TYR A 100 -27.54 -6.80 -11.94
C TYR A 100 -27.39 -7.56 -13.25
N ASP A 101 -27.02 -6.86 -14.32
CA ASP A 101 -26.68 -7.46 -15.61
C ASP A 101 -25.21 -7.92 -15.62
N VAL A 102 -24.36 -7.21 -14.88
CA VAL A 102 -22.92 -7.45 -14.80
C VAL A 102 -22.47 -7.43 -13.34
N VAL A 103 -21.70 -8.43 -12.94
CA VAL A 103 -21.07 -8.51 -11.61
C VAL A 103 -19.55 -8.61 -11.79
N GLY A 104 -18.86 -7.50 -11.53
CA GLY A 104 -17.39 -7.41 -11.53
C GLY A 104 -16.83 -7.68 -10.13
N ILE A 105 -15.97 -8.69 -10.00
CA ILE A 105 -15.31 -9.07 -8.75
C ILE A 105 -13.82 -8.82 -8.88
N SER A 106 -13.23 -8.06 -7.93
CA SER A 106 -11.80 -7.80 -7.88
C SER A 106 -11.16 -8.48 -6.67
N GLY A 107 -10.06 -9.20 -6.91
CA GLY A 107 -9.31 -9.87 -5.85
C GLY A 107 -7.80 -9.89 -6.10
N ILE A 108 -7.07 -10.21 -5.06
CA ILE A 108 -5.65 -10.58 -5.14
C ILE A 108 -5.51 -12.11 -5.08
N ILE A 109 -4.38 -12.65 -5.50
CA ILE A 109 -4.15 -14.09 -5.56
C ILE A 109 -4.49 -14.82 -4.24
N PRO A 110 -4.08 -14.33 -3.05
CA PRO A 110 -4.44 -14.94 -1.78
C PRO A 110 -5.95 -15.01 -1.49
N ASN A 111 -6.75 -14.24 -2.20
CA ASN A 111 -8.21 -14.22 -2.03
C ASN A 111 -8.94 -15.12 -3.05
N PHE A 112 -8.22 -15.98 -3.77
CA PHE A 112 -8.80 -16.86 -4.81
C PHE A 112 -10.00 -17.67 -4.31
N GLY A 113 -9.92 -18.28 -3.12
CA GLY A 113 -11.03 -19.05 -2.55
C GLY A 113 -12.32 -18.25 -2.39
N LYS A 114 -12.20 -16.98 -1.98
CA LYS A 114 -13.32 -16.05 -1.86
C LYS A 114 -13.88 -15.65 -3.22
N VAL A 115 -13.03 -15.36 -4.19
CA VAL A 115 -13.46 -15.06 -5.56
C VAL A 115 -14.26 -16.24 -6.14
N ARG A 116 -13.77 -17.48 -5.97
CA ARG A 116 -14.46 -18.69 -6.41
C ARG A 116 -15.84 -18.84 -5.74
N GLU A 117 -15.91 -18.60 -4.43
CA GLU A 117 -17.19 -18.67 -3.71
C GLU A 117 -18.17 -17.58 -4.15
N MET A 118 -17.70 -16.35 -4.40
CA MET A 118 -18.53 -15.27 -4.91
C MET A 118 -19.09 -15.61 -6.31
N CYS A 119 -18.30 -16.19 -7.21
CA CYS A 119 -18.79 -16.68 -8.51
C CYS A 119 -19.91 -17.70 -8.32
N ARG A 120 -19.73 -18.69 -7.43
CA ARG A 120 -20.75 -19.71 -7.12
C ARG A 120 -22.05 -19.09 -6.60
N ILE A 121 -21.95 -18.09 -5.73
CA ILE A 121 -23.10 -17.36 -5.21
C ILE A 121 -23.83 -16.61 -6.31
N VAL A 122 -23.12 -15.90 -7.19
CA VAL A 122 -23.74 -15.16 -8.31
C VAL A 122 -24.45 -16.13 -9.25
N ARG A 123 -23.82 -17.23 -9.65
CA ARG A 123 -24.47 -18.25 -10.50
C ARG A 123 -25.74 -18.80 -9.89
N LYS A 124 -25.75 -19.03 -8.56
CA LYS A 124 -26.90 -19.54 -7.85
C LYS A 124 -28.03 -18.52 -7.72
N LEU A 125 -27.71 -17.27 -7.38
CA LEU A 125 -28.70 -16.25 -6.97
C LEU A 125 -29.08 -15.29 -8.11
N SER A 126 -28.21 -15.12 -9.12
CA SER A 126 -28.42 -14.26 -10.29
C SER A 126 -27.81 -14.91 -11.55
N PRO A 127 -28.34 -16.07 -12.02
CA PRO A 127 -27.73 -16.88 -13.07
C PRO A 127 -27.60 -16.17 -14.42
N ASN A 128 -28.37 -15.12 -14.66
CA ASN A 128 -28.34 -14.34 -15.90
C ASN A 128 -27.32 -13.19 -15.87
N SER A 129 -26.64 -12.96 -14.74
CA SER A 129 -25.59 -11.95 -14.65
C SER A 129 -24.31 -12.41 -15.31
N THR A 130 -23.68 -11.54 -16.08
CA THR A 130 -22.31 -11.76 -16.58
C THR A 130 -21.31 -11.54 -15.44
N ILE A 131 -20.46 -12.53 -15.16
CA ILE A 131 -19.43 -12.47 -14.12
C ILE A 131 -18.08 -12.09 -14.75
N ILE A 132 -17.51 -10.99 -14.28
CA ILE A 132 -16.21 -10.47 -14.72
C ILE A 132 -15.22 -10.49 -13.55
N ILE A 133 -14.09 -11.15 -13.71
CA ILE A 133 -13.04 -11.21 -12.70
C ILE A 133 -11.87 -10.32 -13.09
N GLY A 134 -11.48 -9.43 -12.18
CA GLY A 134 -10.34 -8.52 -12.31
C GLY A 134 -9.43 -8.52 -11.09
N GLY A 135 -8.43 -7.63 -11.13
CA GLY A 135 -7.39 -7.55 -10.11
C GLY A 135 -6.33 -8.65 -10.27
N HIS A 136 -5.35 -8.69 -9.36
CA HIS A 136 -4.20 -9.60 -9.48
C HIS A 136 -4.57 -11.10 -9.47
N VAL A 137 -5.73 -11.48 -8.97
CA VAL A 137 -6.23 -12.87 -9.06
C VAL A 137 -6.34 -13.32 -10.51
N ALA A 138 -6.62 -12.41 -11.45
CA ALA A 138 -6.70 -12.69 -12.88
C ALA A 138 -5.35 -13.14 -13.50
N ALA A 139 -4.23 -12.94 -12.79
CA ALA A 139 -2.92 -13.41 -13.22
C ALA A 139 -2.72 -14.93 -13.03
N ILE A 140 -3.58 -15.61 -12.26
CA ILE A 140 -3.48 -17.06 -12.05
C ILE A 140 -3.60 -17.77 -13.42
N PRO A 141 -2.64 -18.65 -13.79
CA PRO A 141 -2.72 -19.41 -15.03
C PRO A 141 -3.99 -20.27 -15.08
N ALA A 142 -4.64 -20.28 -16.23
CA ALA A 142 -5.87 -21.05 -16.46
C ALA A 142 -6.97 -20.82 -15.39
N LEU A 143 -7.08 -19.60 -14.88
CA LEU A 143 -8.09 -19.22 -13.86
C LEU A 143 -9.51 -19.55 -14.34
N ASP A 144 -9.76 -19.41 -15.63
CA ASP A 144 -11.01 -19.76 -16.31
C ASP A 144 -11.45 -21.23 -16.12
N LYS A 145 -10.50 -22.13 -15.87
CA LYS A 145 -10.79 -23.55 -15.55
C LYS A 145 -11.05 -23.79 -14.07
N LEU A 146 -10.72 -22.81 -13.21
CA LEU A 146 -10.79 -22.94 -11.76
C LEU A 146 -12.01 -22.25 -11.14
N ILE A 147 -12.65 -21.34 -11.89
CA ILE A 147 -13.82 -20.56 -11.47
C ILE A 147 -14.86 -20.50 -12.58
N ASP A 148 -16.11 -20.34 -12.20
CA ASP A 148 -17.22 -20.14 -13.14
C ASP A 148 -17.46 -18.64 -13.36
N ALA A 149 -16.67 -18.04 -14.26
CA ALA A 149 -16.78 -16.65 -14.68
C ALA A 149 -16.87 -16.55 -16.20
N ASP A 150 -17.51 -15.50 -16.72
CA ASP A 150 -17.65 -15.28 -18.18
C ASP A 150 -16.40 -14.62 -18.76
N TYR A 151 -15.78 -13.70 -17.97
CA TYR A 151 -14.57 -13.01 -18.39
C TYR A 151 -13.54 -12.94 -17.25
N VAL A 152 -12.26 -13.14 -17.65
CA VAL A 152 -11.09 -12.89 -16.79
C VAL A 152 -10.28 -11.77 -17.42
N VAL A 153 -10.23 -10.61 -16.74
CA VAL A 153 -9.63 -9.37 -17.26
C VAL A 153 -8.27 -9.15 -16.65
N ARG A 154 -7.22 -9.13 -17.48
CA ARG A 154 -5.85 -8.83 -17.10
C ARG A 154 -5.48 -7.42 -17.55
N GLY A 155 -4.70 -6.71 -16.74
CA GLY A 155 -4.23 -5.37 -17.05
C GLY A 155 -5.22 -4.28 -16.64
N GLU A 156 -5.34 -3.23 -17.46
CA GLU A 156 -6.12 -2.04 -17.18
C GLU A 156 -7.62 -2.28 -17.39
N GLY A 157 -8.41 -2.10 -16.32
CA GLY A 157 -9.83 -2.47 -16.30
C GLY A 157 -10.79 -1.38 -16.80
N ILE A 158 -10.39 -0.11 -16.86
CA ILE A 158 -11.28 1.00 -17.24
C ILE A 158 -11.59 0.92 -18.74
N ALA A 159 -10.56 0.88 -19.57
CA ALA A 159 -10.72 0.78 -21.01
C ALA A 159 -11.42 -0.53 -21.41
N TRP A 160 -11.14 -1.63 -20.69
CA TRP A 160 -11.82 -2.89 -20.90
C TRP A 160 -13.33 -2.78 -20.62
N MET A 161 -13.70 -2.23 -19.44
CA MET A 161 -15.10 -2.10 -19.05
C MET A 161 -15.87 -1.14 -19.98
N ARG A 162 -15.23 -0.03 -20.39
CA ARG A 162 -15.80 0.90 -21.38
C ARG A 162 -16.13 0.20 -22.70
N ARG A 163 -15.17 -0.56 -23.28
CA ARG A 163 -15.43 -1.34 -24.49
C ARG A 163 -16.59 -2.32 -24.31
N TYR A 164 -16.61 -3.02 -23.17
CA TYR A 164 -17.67 -3.97 -22.86
C TYR A 164 -19.04 -3.31 -22.77
N LEU A 165 -19.11 -2.08 -22.27
CA LEU A 165 -20.34 -1.28 -22.19
C LEU A 165 -20.62 -0.44 -23.44
N GLY A 166 -19.84 -0.57 -24.51
CA GLY A 166 -20.01 0.20 -25.75
C GLY A 166 -19.62 1.67 -25.63
N GLU A 167 -18.78 2.02 -24.66
CA GLU A 167 -18.24 3.35 -24.46
C GLU A 167 -16.86 3.51 -25.11
N ASP A 168 -16.43 4.75 -25.34
CA ASP A 168 -15.08 5.04 -25.87
C ASP A 168 -14.00 4.66 -24.84
N PRO A 169 -13.16 3.63 -25.13
CA PRO A 169 -12.09 3.22 -24.22
C PRO A 169 -11.00 4.26 -24.06
N ALA A 170 -10.85 5.20 -25.02
CA ALA A 170 -9.83 6.25 -25.00
C ALA A 170 -10.34 7.57 -24.36
N ALA A 171 -11.60 7.63 -23.94
CA ALA A 171 -12.13 8.84 -23.29
C ALA A 171 -11.27 9.23 -22.06
N PRO A 172 -11.12 10.53 -21.78
CA PRO A 172 -10.32 11.02 -20.68
C PRO A 172 -10.69 10.38 -19.34
N ILE A 173 -9.67 10.15 -18.51
CA ILE A 173 -9.86 9.54 -17.19
C ILE A 173 -10.26 10.63 -16.18
N THR A 174 -11.38 10.41 -15.51
CA THR A 174 -11.80 11.20 -14.35
C THR A 174 -11.36 10.49 -13.07
N HIS A 175 -10.57 11.18 -12.25
CA HIS A 175 -10.10 10.61 -10.99
C HIS A 175 -11.23 10.67 -9.92
N PRO A 176 -11.55 9.57 -9.22
CA PRO A 176 -12.45 9.61 -8.06
C PRO A 176 -11.79 10.24 -6.85
N GLU A 177 -12.58 10.79 -5.93
CA GLU A 177 -12.10 11.24 -4.63
C GLU A 177 -11.77 10.05 -3.73
N ILE A 178 -10.49 9.85 -3.42
CA ILE A 178 -10.02 8.68 -2.65
C ILE A 178 -9.23 9.16 -1.44
N LEU A 179 -9.69 8.84 -0.23
CA LEU A 179 -8.84 8.92 0.97
C LEU A 179 -7.81 7.80 0.95
N SER A 180 -6.56 8.10 1.27
CA SER A 180 -5.45 7.14 1.23
C SER A 180 -5.57 6.02 2.26
N GLY A 181 -6.38 6.19 3.30
CA GLY A 181 -6.63 5.15 4.29
C GLY A 181 -7.79 5.50 5.21
N PHE A 182 -8.35 4.48 5.85
CA PHE A 182 -9.43 4.65 6.82
C PHE A 182 -9.27 3.65 7.97
N GLY A 183 -10.01 3.90 9.08
CA GLY A 183 -9.97 3.04 10.25
C GLY A 183 -8.61 3.01 10.94
N MET A 184 -7.79 4.06 10.78
CA MET A 184 -6.45 4.13 11.35
C MET A 184 -6.48 3.93 12.87
N ARG A 185 -5.56 3.09 13.36
CA ARG A 185 -5.34 2.84 14.79
C ARG A 185 -3.86 2.92 15.14
N VAL A 186 -3.57 3.66 16.18
CA VAL A 186 -2.23 3.84 16.73
C VAL A 186 -2.32 3.75 18.25
N LEU A 187 -1.45 2.98 18.89
CA LEU A 187 -1.47 2.75 20.34
C LEU A 187 -2.84 2.29 20.88
N GLY A 188 -3.60 1.55 20.06
CA GLY A 188 -4.94 1.08 20.39
C GLY A 188 -6.06 2.11 20.27
N MET A 189 -5.74 3.36 19.94
CA MET A 189 -6.74 4.39 19.68
C MET A 189 -7.12 4.44 18.20
N ARG A 190 -8.41 4.52 17.93
CA ARG A 190 -8.91 4.86 16.59
C ARG A 190 -8.70 6.35 16.36
N ILE A 191 -8.01 6.66 15.27
CA ILE A 191 -7.89 8.04 14.77
C ILE A 191 -9.12 8.32 13.91
N PRO A 192 -9.83 9.43 14.11
CA PRO A 192 -10.97 9.80 13.26
C PRO A 192 -10.54 9.94 11.79
N ASP A 193 -11.37 9.45 10.88
CA ASP A 193 -11.18 9.55 9.43
C ASP A 193 -11.54 10.99 8.96
N LYS A 194 -10.68 11.97 9.30
CA LYS A 194 -10.85 13.37 8.89
C LYS A 194 -10.00 13.66 7.65
N THR A 195 -10.59 14.28 6.66
CA THR A 195 -9.93 14.61 5.38
C THR A 195 -8.65 15.43 5.58
N ARG A 196 -8.67 16.46 6.41
CA ARG A 196 -7.50 17.32 6.65
C ARG A 196 -6.31 16.60 7.34
N ASP A 197 -6.54 15.46 7.98
CA ASP A 197 -5.51 14.66 8.68
C ASP A 197 -5.06 13.45 7.86
N THR A 198 -5.61 13.27 6.66
CA THR A 198 -5.38 12.13 5.77
C THR A 198 -4.95 12.62 4.39
N ALA A 199 -4.13 11.86 3.68
CA ALA A 199 -3.79 12.16 2.30
C ALA A 199 -4.91 11.74 1.35
N ALA A 200 -5.05 12.42 0.20
CA ALA A 200 -5.78 11.86 -0.93
C ALA A 200 -4.88 10.88 -1.69
N THR A 201 -5.42 9.79 -2.20
CA THR A 201 -4.70 8.91 -3.14
C THR A 201 -4.92 9.41 -4.55
N ILE A 202 -3.84 9.58 -5.28
CA ILE A 202 -3.82 9.88 -6.72
C ILE A 202 -3.17 8.70 -7.44
N ILE A 203 -3.75 8.26 -8.54
CA ILE A 203 -3.24 7.16 -9.36
C ILE A 203 -2.80 7.74 -10.71
N PRO A 204 -1.55 8.17 -10.83
CA PRO A 204 -1.06 8.78 -12.08
C PRO A 204 -0.87 7.77 -13.20
N SER A 205 -0.47 6.56 -12.84
CA SER A 205 -0.21 5.45 -13.75
C SER A 205 -0.31 4.12 -13.03
N VAL A 206 -0.35 3.02 -13.76
CA VAL A 206 -0.23 1.65 -13.24
C VAL A 206 0.80 0.86 -14.05
N GLY A 207 1.45 -0.13 -13.40
CA GLY A 207 2.57 -0.85 -13.97
C GLY A 207 3.91 -0.14 -13.75
N CYS A 208 5.01 -0.86 -13.97
CA CYS A 208 6.37 -0.35 -13.77
C CYS A 208 7.30 -0.82 -14.87
N ALA A 209 7.94 0.13 -15.58
CA ALA A 209 8.86 -0.15 -16.67
C ALA A 209 10.14 -0.91 -16.25
N MET A 210 10.45 -1.00 -14.94
CA MET A 210 11.66 -1.69 -14.45
C MET A 210 11.62 -3.20 -14.70
N GLY A 211 10.45 -3.84 -14.68
CA GLY A 211 10.28 -5.24 -15.06
C GLY A 211 10.95 -6.25 -14.14
N CYS A 212 11.01 -5.99 -12.83
CA CYS A 212 11.56 -6.97 -11.87
C CYS A 212 10.83 -8.30 -11.99
N ASN A 213 11.55 -9.42 -12.08
CA ASN A 213 11.00 -10.75 -12.37
C ASN A 213 10.00 -11.26 -11.34
N PHE A 214 10.10 -10.81 -10.10
CA PHE A 214 9.20 -11.19 -8.99
C PHE A 214 7.99 -10.25 -8.84
N CYS A 215 7.95 -9.11 -9.55
CA CYS A 215 6.97 -8.06 -9.31
C CYS A 215 5.64 -8.37 -9.99
N THR A 216 4.61 -8.62 -9.19
CA THR A 216 3.25 -8.92 -9.68
C THR A 216 2.65 -7.75 -10.46
N THR A 217 2.83 -6.51 -9.98
CA THR A 217 2.27 -5.33 -10.63
C THR A 217 2.91 -5.09 -12.00
N SER A 218 4.25 -5.16 -12.09
CA SER A 218 4.92 -5.01 -13.37
C SER A 218 4.46 -6.08 -14.37
N ALA A 219 4.44 -7.35 -13.95
CA ALA A 219 4.02 -8.46 -14.80
C ALA A 219 2.55 -8.34 -15.25
N PHE A 220 1.65 -7.91 -14.35
CA PHE A 220 0.22 -7.78 -14.61
C PHE A 220 -0.10 -6.71 -15.68
N PHE A 221 0.68 -5.64 -15.73
CA PHE A 221 0.51 -4.53 -16.68
C PHE A 221 1.47 -4.61 -17.89
N GLY A 222 1.97 -5.77 -18.23
CA GLY A 222 2.72 -6.02 -19.46
C GLY A 222 4.23 -6.14 -19.32
N GLY A 223 4.77 -6.05 -18.12
CA GLY A 223 6.19 -6.33 -17.82
C GLY A 223 7.15 -5.18 -18.13
N LYS A 224 8.40 -5.55 -18.42
CA LYS A 224 9.50 -4.59 -18.64
C LYS A 224 9.18 -3.58 -19.77
N GLY A 225 9.40 -2.31 -19.49
CA GLY A 225 9.19 -1.21 -20.44
C GLY A 225 7.72 -0.80 -20.60
N LYS A 226 6.78 -1.39 -19.84
CA LYS A 226 5.34 -1.09 -19.93
C LYS A 226 4.84 -0.36 -18.70
N THR A 227 4.08 0.70 -18.97
CA THR A 227 3.28 1.45 -18.00
C THR A 227 2.00 1.91 -18.69
N CYS A 228 0.91 2.01 -17.95
CA CYS A 228 -0.33 2.63 -18.42
C CYS A 228 -0.46 3.96 -17.67
N ASN A 229 -0.24 5.09 -18.38
CA ASN A 229 -0.37 6.42 -17.80
C ASN A 229 -1.82 6.88 -17.91
N PHE A 230 -2.39 7.35 -16.80
CA PHE A 230 -3.67 8.05 -16.78
C PHE A 230 -3.47 9.55 -16.95
N TYR A 231 -2.31 10.08 -16.51
CA TYR A 231 -1.89 11.46 -16.66
C TYR A 231 -0.44 11.52 -17.15
N GLU A 232 -0.26 12.03 -18.36
CA GLU A 232 1.05 12.05 -19.03
C GLU A 232 1.93 13.21 -18.55
N SER A 233 1.34 14.34 -18.24
CA SER A 233 2.04 15.59 -17.89
C SER A 233 1.89 15.93 -16.40
N GLY A 234 2.84 16.73 -15.89
CA GLY A 234 2.75 17.31 -14.56
C GLY A 234 1.63 18.33 -14.42
N ASP A 235 1.23 18.99 -15.51
CA ASP A 235 0.13 19.94 -15.55
C ASP A 235 -1.24 19.24 -15.41
N GLU A 236 -1.45 18.10 -16.09
CA GLU A 236 -2.66 17.28 -15.91
C GLU A 236 -2.76 16.79 -14.46
N LEU A 237 -1.65 16.30 -13.93
CA LEU A 237 -1.57 15.80 -12.56
C LEU A 237 -1.84 16.92 -11.55
N PHE A 238 -1.28 18.13 -11.79
CA PHE A 238 -1.53 19.29 -10.94
C PHE A 238 -3.02 19.64 -10.88
N ARG A 239 -3.72 19.67 -12.02
CA ARG A 239 -5.17 19.95 -12.05
C ARG A 239 -5.99 18.94 -11.24
N VAL A 240 -5.66 17.66 -11.33
CA VAL A 240 -6.31 16.63 -10.52
C VAL A 240 -6.06 16.84 -9.03
N MET A 241 -4.81 17.13 -8.64
CA MET A 241 -4.44 17.37 -7.25
C MET A 241 -5.09 18.66 -6.70
N GLU A 242 -5.16 19.73 -7.50
CA GLU A 242 -5.82 20.97 -7.11
C GLU A 242 -7.33 20.76 -6.90
N HIS A 243 -7.97 20.01 -7.80
CA HIS A 243 -9.36 19.61 -7.59
C HIS A 243 -9.56 18.84 -6.27
N MET A 244 -8.69 17.85 -5.97
CA MET A 244 -8.76 17.09 -4.71
C MET A 244 -8.50 17.96 -3.47
N GLU A 245 -7.55 18.92 -3.55
CA GLU A 245 -7.33 19.89 -2.48
C GLU A 245 -8.60 20.68 -2.19
N GLN A 246 -9.28 21.16 -3.24
CA GLN A 246 -10.48 21.98 -3.11
C GLN A 246 -11.68 21.19 -2.59
N SER A 247 -11.92 20.00 -3.13
CA SER A 247 -13.10 19.19 -2.80
C SER A 247 -12.96 18.45 -1.46
N MET A 248 -11.78 17.86 -1.21
CA MET A 248 -11.53 17.04 -0.03
C MET A 248 -10.85 17.80 1.12
N LYS A 249 -10.40 19.06 0.90
CA LYS A 249 -9.65 19.86 1.89
C LYS A 249 -8.38 19.17 2.39
N VAL A 250 -7.67 18.50 1.48
CA VAL A 250 -6.39 17.81 1.76
C VAL A 250 -5.22 18.69 1.31
N SER A 251 -4.06 18.50 1.92
CA SER A 251 -2.78 19.10 1.50
C SER A 251 -1.67 18.04 1.36
N SER A 252 -2.03 16.76 1.45
CA SER A 252 -1.11 15.65 1.32
C SER A 252 -1.66 14.66 0.30
N PHE A 253 -0.76 14.08 -0.51
CA PHE A 253 -1.13 13.19 -1.59
C PHE A 253 -0.28 11.91 -1.57
N PHE A 254 -0.95 10.77 -1.59
CA PHE A 254 -0.34 9.47 -1.80
C PHE A 254 -0.36 9.17 -3.29
N MET A 255 0.80 9.27 -3.91
CA MET A 255 0.98 9.02 -5.35
C MET A 255 1.11 7.51 -5.57
N MET A 256 0.02 6.87 -5.94
CA MET A 256 -0.03 5.44 -6.20
C MET A 256 0.42 5.16 -7.64
N ASP A 257 1.72 5.28 -7.83
CA ASP A 257 2.49 5.03 -9.05
C ASP A 257 3.73 4.24 -8.62
N GLU A 258 3.98 3.08 -9.17
CA GLU A 258 5.00 2.14 -8.70
C GLU A 258 6.44 2.67 -8.76
N ASN A 259 6.68 3.76 -9.49
CA ASN A 259 7.98 4.44 -9.53
C ASN A 259 7.86 5.90 -10.00
N PHE A 260 7.14 6.71 -9.22
CA PHE A 260 6.75 8.09 -9.57
C PHE A 260 7.92 8.95 -10.04
N LEU A 261 9.08 8.88 -9.34
CA LEU A 261 10.25 9.68 -9.66
C LEU A 261 11.00 9.19 -10.92
N LEU A 262 10.64 8.04 -11.47
CA LEU A 262 11.25 7.56 -12.72
C LEU A 262 10.91 8.48 -13.90
N ASN A 263 9.70 9.04 -13.94
CA ASN A 263 9.29 10.04 -14.92
C ASN A 263 9.65 11.46 -14.43
N ARG A 264 10.96 11.79 -14.51
CA ARG A 264 11.49 13.08 -14.06
C ARG A 264 10.83 14.28 -14.77
N PRO A 265 10.59 14.28 -16.09
CA PRO A 265 9.91 15.39 -16.76
C PRO A 265 8.55 15.69 -16.14
N ARG A 266 7.68 14.70 -15.91
CA ARG A 266 6.36 14.87 -15.27
C ARG A 266 6.49 15.41 -13.85
N ALA A 267 7.43 14.89 -13.05
CA ALA A 267 7.64 15.34 -11.68
C ALA A 267 8.15 16.79 -11.61
N MET A 268 9.07 17.20 -12.48
CA MET A 268 9.59 18.56 -12.51
C MET A 268 8.55 19.57 -13.03
N GLN A 269 7.74 19.19 -14.02
CA GLN A 269 6.63 20.01 -14.47
C GLN A 269 5.57 20.21 -13.36
N LEU A 270 5.28 19.16 -12.57
CA LEU A 270 4.41 19.27 -11.38
C LEU A 270 5.01 20.27 -10.37
N LEU A 271 6.33 20.21 -10.11
CA LEU A 271 7.02 21.17 -9.24
C LEU A 271 6.86 22.60 -9.74
N ASP A 272 7.01 22.84 -11.04
CA ASP A 272 6.87 24.17 -11.64
C ASP A 272 5.43 24.71 -11.47
N CYS A 273 4.42 23.86 -11.67
CA CYS A 273 3.02 24.22 -11.41
C CYS A 273 2.79 24.56 -9.93
N MET A 274 3.33 23.74 -9.02
CA MET A 274 3.24 23.97 -7.57
C MET A 274 3.91 25.30 -7.16
N LYS A 275 5.09 25.62 -7.73
CA LYS A 275 5.78 26.89 -7.50
C LYS A 275 4.93 28.08 -7.96
N LYS A 276 4.41 28.04 -9.17
CA LYS A 276 3.58 29.11 -9.74
C LYS A 276 2.30 29.35 -8.94
N ALA A 277 1.68 28.30 -8.44
CA ALA A 277 0.43 28.37 -7.68
C ALA A 277 0.63 28.49 -6.15
N GLY A 278 1.87 28.55 -5.66
CA GLY A 278 2.17 28.65 -4.22
C GLY A 278 1.74 27.44 -3.38
N LYS A 279 1.65 26.25 -4.00
CA LYS A 279 1.16 25.03 -3.31
C LYS A 279 2.25 24.38 -2.45
N SER A 280 1.95 24.13 -1.18
CA SER A 280 2.85 23.51 -0.18
C SER A 280 2.42 22.07 0.15
N TRP A 281 2.15 21.28 -0.91
CA TRP A 281 1.68 19.91 -0.76
C TRP A 281 2.77 18.94 -0.26
N SER A 282 2.36 17.93 0.51
CA SER A 282 3.20 16.79 0.91
C SER A 282 2.92 15.59 0.00
N LEU A 283 3.96 15.01 -0.60
CA LEU A 283 3.85 13.87 -1.51
C LEU A 283 4.42 12.60 -0.86
N TYR A 284 3.67 11.52 -0.93
CA TYR A 284 4.08 10.16 -0.56
C TYR A 284 4.23 9.37 -1.84
N VAL A 285 5.44 8.93 -2.18
CA VAL A 285 5.76 8.35 -3.48
C VAL A 285 6.41 6.98 -3.34
N PHE A 286 6.21 6.11 -4.35
CA PHE A 286 7.07 4.96 -4.56
C PHE A 286 8.21 5.36 -5.48
N SER A 287 9.41 4.87 -5.21
CA SER A 287 10.53 5.08 -6.11
C SER A 287 11.63 4.03 -5.95
N SER A 288 12.60 4.09 -6.86
CA SER A 288 13.82 3.29 -6.84
C SER A 288 15.04 4.17 -6.60
N ALA A 289 16.12 3.61 -6.03
CA ALA A 289 17.33 4.35 -5.72
C ALA A 289 17.93 5.03 -6.96
N ASN A 290 17.96 4.34 -8.11
CA ASN A 290 18.44 4.89 -9.36
C ASN A 290 17.57 6.04 -9.91
N ALA A 291 16.27 6.06 -9.63
CA ALA A 291 15.39 7.18 -10.01
C ALA A 291 15.63 8.39 -9.10
N ILE A 292 15.74 8.18 -7.79
CA ILE A 292 15.99 9.23 -6.80
C ILE A 292 17.29 9.98 -7.08
N ARG A 293 18.35 9.26 -7.44
CA ARG A 293 19.68 9.85 -7.77
C ARG A 293 19.68 10.83 -8.96
N LYS A 294 18.60 10.88 -9.75
CA LYS A 294 18.43 11.86 -10.82
C LYS A 294 17.96 13.22 -10.31
N TYR A 295 17.68 13.34 -9.03
CA TYR A 295 17.24 14.57 -8.37
C TYR A 295 18.27 15.03 -7.35
N THR A 296 18.39 16.33 -7.18
CA THR A 296 19.01 16.88 -5.98
C THR A 296 18.05 16.74 -4.79
N ILE A 297 18.58 16.72 -3.58
CA ILE A 297 17.74 16.71 -2.38
C ILE A 297 16.85 17.97 -2.33
N GLU A 298 17.37 19.10 -2.76
CA GLU A 298 16.61 20.34 -2.83
C GLU A 298 15.41 20.24 -3.79
N GLU A 299 15.57 19.62 -4.97
CA GLU A 299 14.44 19.36 -5.89
C GLU A 299 13.38 18.48 -5.23
N LEU A 300 13.77 17.41 -4.52
CA LEU A 300 12.82 16.54 -3.79
C LEU A 300 12.07 17.30 -2.69
N VAL A 301 12.80 18.12 -1.93
CA VAL A 301 12.22 18.95 -0.86
C VAL A 301 11.25 19.98 -1.44
N GLN A 302 11.62 20.69 -2.51
CA GLN A 302 10.75 21.67 -3.17
C GLN A 302 9.53 21.05 -3.85
N LEU A 303 9.67 19.84 -4.44
CA LEU A 303 8.56 19.04 -5.00
C LEU A 303 7.57 18.59 -3.91
N GLY A 304 7.97 18.64 -2.65
CA GLY A 304 7.11 18.23 -1.54
C GLY A 304 7.21 16.76 -1.17
N VAL A 305 8.22 16.04 -1.65
CA VAL A 305 8.42 14.63 -1.28
C VAL A 305 8.67 14.55 0.21
N SER A 306 7.76 13.94 0.95
CA SER A 306 7.79 13.78 2.40
C SER A 306 7.89 12.31 2.85
N TRP A 307 7.52 11.38 1.96
CA TRP A 307 7.66 9.94 2.13
C TRP A 307 8.13 9.30 0.84
N ILE A 308 9.02 8.32 0.97
CA ILE A 308 9.41 7.45 -0.14
C ILE A 308 9.29 5.99 0.28
N TRP A 309 8.56 5.21 -0.50
CA TRP A 309 8.63 3.75 -0.44
C TRP A 309 9.77 3.30 -1.36
N LEU A 310 10.82 2.73 -0.78
CA LEU A 310 12.08 2.44 -1.46
C LEU A 310 12.45 0.96 -1.36
N GLY A 311 12.60 0.29 -2.50
CA GLY A 311 13.21 -1.05 -2.51
C GLY A 311 14.70 -0.96 -2.18
N LEU A 312 15.11 -1.63 -1.10
CA LEU A 312 16.49 -1.65 -0.61
C LEU A 312 17.19 -2.95 -0.99
N GLU A 313 16.41 -4.03 -1.14
CA GLU A 313 16.86 -5.38 -1.49
C GLU A 313 18.15 -5.82 -0.76
N SER A 314 19.11 -6.40 -1.48
CA SER A 314 20.43 -6.79 -0.98
C SER A 314 21.52 -5.98 -1.69
N PRO A 315 22.65 -5.67 -1.02
CA PRO A 315 23.81 -5.02 -1.65
C PRO A 315 24.40 -5.84 -2.82
N LYS A 316 24.16 -7.15 -2.82
CA LYS A 316 24.58 -8.07 -3.92
C LYS A 316 23.49 -8.24 -4.99
N SER A 317 22.40 -7.48 -4.90
CA SER A 317 21.30 -7.59 -5.86
C SER A 317 21.71 -7.07 -7.24
N SER A 318 21.44 -7.87 -8.26
CA SER A 318 21.62 -7.51 -9.67
C SER A 318 20.52 -6.64 -10.25
N TYR A 319 19.50 -6.28 -9.45
CA TYR A 319 18.38 -5.49 -9.94
C TYR A 319 18.78 -4.06 -10.30
N ALA A 320 18.47 -3.65 -11.54
CA ALA A 320 18.84 -2.34 -12.11
C ALA A 320 18.38 -1.13 -11.25
N LYS A 321 17.36 -1.30 -10.43
CA LYS A 321 16.83 -0.25 -9.54
C LYS A 321 17.80 0.21 -8.44
N LEU A 322 18.87 -0.58 -8.16
CA LEU A 322 19.89 -0.27 -7.13
C LEU A 322 21.26 0.10 -7.71
N HIS A 323 21.45 0.02 -9.03
CA HIS A 323 22.74 0.14 -9.69
C HIS A 323 23.61 1.27 -9.10
N ASN A 324 24.81 0.91 -8.61
CA ASN A 324 25.85 1.82 -8.10
C ASN A 324 25.38 2.81 -7.02
N THR A 325 24.39 2.44 -6.20
CA THR A 325 23.90 3.29 -5.12
C THR A 325 24.25 2.68 -3.77
N ASP A 326 24.98 3.43 -2.94
CA ASP A 326 25.03 3.15 -1.51
C ASP A 326 23.69 3.52 -0.87
N THR A 327 22.90 2.50 -0.61
CA THR A 327 21.54 2.68 -0.08
C THR A 327 21.53 3.14 1.37
N HIS A 328 22.59 2.85 2.16
CA HIS A 328 22.72 3.38 3.53
C HIS A 328 22.95 4.89 3.54
N VAL A 329 23.87 5.36 2.70
CA VAL A 329 24.13 6.79 2.56
C VAL A 329 22.88 7.51 2.07
N LEU A 330 22.22 6.98 1.03
CA LEU A 330 20.99 7.55 0.51
C LEU A 330 19.87 7.62 1.57
N ALA A 331 19.64 6.53 2.30
CA ALA A 331 18.61 6.50 3.34
C ALA A 331 18.89 7.49 4.47
N SER A 332 20.14 7.58 4.92
CA SER A 332 20.57 8.54 5.94
C SER A 332 20.37 9.98 5.48
N GLU A 333 20.80 10.31 4.25
CA GLU A 333 20.66 11.64 3.67
C GLU A 333 19.19 12.05 3.56
N LEU A 334 18.33 11.21 2.99
CA LEU A 334 16.89 11.50 2.87
C LEU A 334 16.25 11.78 4.23
N ARG A 335 16.53 10.95 5.24
CA ARG A 335 15.97 11.12 6.59
C ARG A 335 16.47 12.38 7.29
N GLN A 336 17.75 12.74 7.14
CA GLN A 336 18.31 14.00 7.65
C GLN A 336 17.64 15.24 7.04
N HIS A 337 17.04 15.09 5.85
CA HIS A 337 16.27 16.13 5.18
C HIS A 337 14.74 16.04 5.42
N GLY A 338 14.31 15.23 6.41
CA GLY A 338 12.90 15.10 6.80
C GLY A 338 12.06 14.24 5.87
N ILE A 339 12.69 13.54 4.92
CA ILE A 339 11.99 12.62 4.01
C ILE A 339 11.94 11.25 4.68
N LYS A 340 10.74 10.83 5.08
CA LYS A 340 10.50 9.55 5.74
C LYS A 340 10.60 8.39 4.75
N LEU A 341 11.10 7.25 5.21
CA LEU A 341 11.31 6.08 4.37
C LEU A 341 10.50 4.88 4.83
N LEU A 342 9.83 4.23 3.89
CA LEU A 342 9.43 2.85 4.01
C LEU A 342 10.41 2.02 3.16
N GLY A 343 11.34 1.34 3.83
CA GLY A 343 12.27 0.42 3.19
C GLY A 343 11.58 -0.91 2.90
N SER A 344 11.89 -1.53 1.76
CA SER A 344 11.41 -2.86 1.41
C SER A 344 12.58 -3.76 1.06
N THR A 345 12.64 -4.93 1.69
CA THR A 345 13.73 -5.91 1.52
C THR A 345 13.17 -7.30 1.28
N ILE A 346 13.76 -8.00 0.31
CA ILE A 346 13.42 -9.39 0.01
C ILE A 346 14.38 -10.33 0.76
N VAL A 347 13.80 -11.22 1.54
CA VAL A 347 14.51 -12.28 2.29
C VAL A 347 14.44 -13.58 1.48
N GLY A 348 15.58 -14.25 1.32
CA GLY A 348 15.67 -15.53 0.59
C GLY A 348 15.81 -15.33 -0.93
N LEU A 349 16.53 -14.31 -1.39
CA LEU A 349 17.01 -14.24 -2.77
C LEU A 349 17.93 -15.42 -3.06
N GLU A 350 18.08 -15.83 -4.29
CA GLU A 350 18.80 -17.07 -4.67
C GLU A 350 20.25 -17.15 -4.18
N HIS A 351 20.93 -16.02 -4.00
CA HIS A 351 22.28 -15.96 -3.43
C HIS A 351 22.32 -15.99 -1.90
N HIS A 352 21.18 -16.00 -1.24
CA HIS A 352 21.13 -16.10 0.22
C HIS A 352 21.38 -17.56 0.66
N THR A 353 22.23 -17.70 1.66
CA THR A 353 22.57 -19.00 2.29
C THR A 353 22.41 -18.88 3.82
N PRO A 354 22.37 -19.98 4.58
CA PRO A 354 22.35 -19.94 6.04
C PRO A 354 23.48 -19.10 6.66
N GLU A 355 24.64 -19.03 5.98
CA GLU A 355 25.83 -18.32 6.46
C GLU A 355 25.72 -16.81 6.26
N ASN A 356 25.09 -16.34 5.17
CA ASN A 356 25.06 -14.91 4.82
C ASN A 356 23.72 -14.21 5.14
N ILE A 357 22.61 -14.94 5.20
CA ILE A 357 21.26 -14.33 5.31
C ILE A 357 21.09 -13.44 6.54
N ARG A 358 21.75 -13.78 7.66
CA ARG A 358 21.71 -12.95 8.87
C ARG A 358 22.36 -11.60 8.63
N GLN A 359 23.53 -11.57 7.99
CA GLN A 359 24.24 -10.32 7.66
C GLN A 359 23.43 -9.46 6.69
N GLU A 360 22.75 -10.08 5.73
CA GLU A 360 21.88 -9.38 4.77
C GLU A 360 20.66 -8.72 5.49
N ILE A 361 20.04 -9.41 6.43
CA ILE A 361 18.97 -8.83 7.26
C ILE A 361 19.50 -7.73 8.19
N GLU A 362 20.68 -7.92 8.80
CA GLU A 362 21.33 -6.89 9.63
C GLU A 362 21.69 -5.65 8.81
N PHE A 363 22.14 -5.84 7.58
CA PHE A 363 22.39 -4.76 6.63
C PHE A 363 21.07 -4.01 6.32
N ALA A 364 20.01 -4.72 5.99
CA ALA A 364 18.70 -4.11 5.73
C ALA A 364 18.20 -3.29 6.92
N VAL A 365 18.23 -3.85 8.12
CA VAL A 365 17.83 -3.18 9.37
C VAL A 365 18.73 -1.98 9.69
N GLY A 366 20.00 -2.05 9.29
CA GLY A 366 20.99 -0.98 9.45
C GLY A 366 20.63 0.33 8.75
N HIS A 367 19.77 0.33 7.73
CA HIS A 367 19.27 1.56 7.10
C HIS A 367 18.46 2.45 8.05
N GLY A 368 17.93 1.89 9.15
CA GLY A 368 17.19 2.64 10.15
C GLY A 368 15.94 3.34 9.60
N THR A 369 15.31 2.78 8.56
CA THR A 369 14.12 3.35 7.91
C THR A 369 12.96 3.53 8.87
N ASP A 370 12.06 4.48 8.60
CA ASP A 370 10.91 4.80 9.47
C ASP A 370 9.91 3.64 9.55
N PHE A 371 9.66 3.01 8.43
CA PHE A 371 9.01 1.71 8.29
C PHE A 371 9.92 0.75 7.55
N HIS A 372 9.82 -0.54 7.84
CA HIS A 372 10.52 -1.57 7.07
C HIS A 372 9.57 -2.73 6.74
N GLN A 373 9.45 -3.04 5.45
CA GLN A 373 8.74 -4.21 4.95
C GLN A 373 9.76 -5.29 4.63
N PHE A 374 9.62 -6.47 5.25
CA PHE A 374 10.34 -7.67 4.85
C PHE A 374 9.39 -8.60 4.10
N MET A 375 9.81 -9.09 2.95
CA MET A 375 9.05 -10.03 2.12
C MET A 375 9.93 -11.23 1.80
N LEU A 376 9.37 -12.42 1.80
CA LEU A 376 10.05 -13.59 1.24
C LEU A 376 10.10 -13.49 -0.28
N TYR A 377 11.20 -13.94 -0.87
CA TYR A 377 11.29 -14.16 -2.31
C TYR A 377 10.24 -15.19 -2.71
N THR A 378 9.22 -14.77 -3.42
CA THR A 378 8.01 -15.56 -3.64
C THR A 378 7.66 -15.58 -5.11
N PRO A 379 7.81 -16.72 -5.78
CA PRO A 379 7.24 -16.94 -7.11
C PRO A 379 5.72 -16.83 -7.05
N VAL A 380 5.19 -15.70 -7.53
CA VAL A 380 3.75 -15.43 -7.53
C VAL A 380 3.18 -15.74 -8.92
N PRO A 381 2.05 -16.47 -9.04
CA PRO A 381 1.44 -16.77 -10.32
C PRO A 381 1.33 -15.57 -11.25
N GLY A 382 1.71 -15.76 -12.53
CA GLY A 382 1.72 -14.71 -13.54
C GLY A 382 2.99 -13.86 -13.59
N THR A 383 3.97 -14.08 -12.70
CA THR A 383 5.28 -13.41 -12.78
C THR A 383 6.31 -14.24 -13.57
N PRO A 384 7.34 -13.60 -14.19
CA PRO A 384 8.44 -14.33 -14.81
C PRO A 384 9.17 -15.27 -13.84
N LEU A 385 9.30 -14.90 -12.58
CA LEU A 385 9.88 -15.76 -11.55
C LEU A 385 9.06 -17.04 -11.33
N PHE A 386 7.74 -16.94 -11.33
CA PHE A 386 6.88 -18.13 -11.19
C PHE A 386 7.07 -19.09 -12.35
N GLN A 387 7.12 -18.57 -13.60
CA GLN A 387 7.37 -19.38 -14.79
C GLN A 387 8.75 -20.05 -14.73
N GLN A 388 9.78 -19.29 -14.34
CA GLN A 388 11.13 -19.82 -14.17
C GLN A 388 11.16 -20.99 -13.18
N MET A 389 10.57 -20.83 -11.99
CA MET A 389 10.54 -21.89 -10.98
C MET A 389 9.72 -23.11 -11.40
N GLN A 390 8.67 -22.91 -12.22
CA GLN A 390 7.95 -24.03 -12.83
C GLN A 390 8.80 -24.80 -13.84
N ASP A 391 9.48 -24.10 -14.74
CA ASP A 391 10.32 -24.70 -15.77
C ASP A 391 11.52 -25.46 -15.16
N GLU A 392 12.03 -24.98 -14.02
CA GLU A 392 13.08 -25.63 -13.22
C GLU A 392 12.57 -26.77 -12.34
N GLY A 393 11.25 -27.02 -12.27
CA GLY A 393 10.65 -28.05 -11.40
C GLY A 393 10.78 -27.76 -9.90
N ARG A 394 10.96 -26.51 -9.52
CA ARG A 394 11.21 -26.08 -8.12
C ARG A 394 9.96 -25.57 -7.39
N MET A 395 8.80 -25.51 -8.04
CA MET A 395 7.56 -25.17 -7.35
C MET A 395 7.13 -26.31 -6.43
N LEU A 396 6.70 -25.98 -5.22
CA LEU A 396 6.19 -26.98 -4.26
C LEU A 396 4.73 -27.30 -4.56
N ASP A 397 4.41 -28.60 -4.55
CA ASP A 397 3.04 -29.07 -4.72
C ASP A 397 2.16 -28.80 -3.49
N GLY A 398 0.85 -28.68 -3.72
CA GLY A 398 -0.16 -28.60 -2.65
C GLY A 398 -0.13 -27.30 -1.84
N ILE A 399 0.56 -26.25 -2.30
CA ILE A 399 0.55 -24.96 -1.62
C ILE A 399 -0.76 -24.25 -1.94
N ASP A 400 -1.50 -23.86 -0.89
CA ASP A 400 -2.71 -23.06 -1.02
C ASP A 400 -2.37 -21.66 -1.57
N LEU A 401 -3.11 -21.21 -2.56
CA LEU A 401 -2.97 -19.86 -3.12
C LEU A 401 -3.09 -18.76 -2.06
N ALA A 402 -3.87 -19.01 -0.99
CA ALA A 402 -4.00 -18.10 0.14
C ALA A 402 -2.69 -17.82 0.88
N ASP A 403 -1.70 -18.71 0.77
CA ASP A 403 -0.39 -18.59 1.40
C ASP A 403 0.67 -17.95 0.48
N ILE A 404 0.33 -17.72 -0.81
CA ILE A 404 1.26 -17.14 -1.80
C ILE A 404 1.22 -15.62 -1.75
N HIS A 405 1.89 -15.02 -0.77
CA HIS A 405 1.90 -13.55 -0.59
C HIS A 405 3.21 -12.99 0.02
N GLY A 406 4.26 -13.79 0.11
CA GLY A 406 5.58 -13.36 0.62
C GLY A 406 5.66 -13.05 2.12
N GLN A 407 4.60 -13.33 2.90
CA GLN A 407 4.53 -13.00 4.33
C GLN A 407 4.37 -14.25 5.23
N PHE A 408 4.53 -15.44 4.64
CA PHE A 408 4.35 -16.70 5.37
C PHE A 408 5.56 -17.63 5.26
N LYS A 409 5.67 -18.43 4.19
CA LYS A 409 6.73 -19.39 3.92
C LYS A 409 7.03 -19.44 2.43
N PHE A 410 8.18 -19.95 2.05
CA PHE A 410 8.46 -20.23 0.63
C PHE A 410 7.41 -21.18 0.03
N ASN A 411 7.04 -20.93 -1.21
CA ASN A 411 6.19 -21.77 -2.05
C ASN A 411 6.98 -22.51 -3.14
N PHE A 412 8.31 -22.50 -3.02
CA PHE A 412 9.25 -23.16 -3.93
C PHE A 412 10.43 -23.75 -3.16
N GLU A 413 11.20 -24.62 -3.79
CA GLU A 413 12.45 -25.14 -3.26
C GLU A 413 13.56 -24.10 -3.45
N HIS A 414 14.02 -23.52 -2.35
CA HIS A 414 15.20 -22.67 -2.33
C HIS A 414 16.46 -23.54 -2.18
N ALA A 415 17.52 -23.22 -2.92
CA ALA A 415 18.74 -24.06 -2.97
C ALA A 415 19.40 -24.31 -1.60
N ALA A 416 19.29 -23.37 -0.65
CA ALA A 416 20.03 -23.41 0.60
C ALA A 416 19.17 -23.22 1.88
N ILE A 417 17.96 -22.68 1.77
CA ILE A 417 17.12 -22.30 2.92
C ILE A 417 15.84 -23.12 2.89
N SER A 418 15.55 -23.84 3.97
CA SER A 418 14.34 -24.65 4.05
C SER A 418 13.07 -23.77 4.18
N ARG A 419 11.92 -24.36 3.80
CA ARG A 419 10.61 -23.69 3.90
C ARG A 419 10.29 -23.23 5.33
N ASP A 420 10.61 -24.02 6.35
CA ASP A 420 10.37 -23.63 7.75
C ASP A 420 11.36 -22.57 8.25
N GLU A 421 12.58 -22.60 7.76
CA GLU A 421 13.57 -21.59 8.09
C GLU A 421 13.22 -20.24 7.48
N SER A 422 12.66 -20.20 6.28
CA SER A 422 12.20 -18.97 5.64
C SER A 422 11.24 -18.17 6.53
N LYS A 423 10.31 -18.86 7.20
CA LYS A 423 9.39 -18.23 8.16
C LYS A 423 10.12 -17.70 9.39
N ARG A 424 11.06 -18.48 9.95
CA ARG A 424 11.82 -18.05 11.13
C ARG A 424 12.66 -16.82 10.84
N LEU A 425 13.30 -16.77 9.68
CA LEU A 425 14.09 -15.62 9.21
C LEU A 425 13.23 -14.38 9.00
N LEU A 426 12.07 -14.51 8.38
CA LEU A 426 11.12 -13.44 8.19
C LEU A 426 10.63 -12.86 9.53
N ASP A 427 10.22 -13.73 10.45
CA ASP A 427 9.75 -13.32 11.78
C ASP A 427 10.89 -12.69 12.62
N TRP A 428 12.12 -13.19 12.45
CA TRP A 428 13.29 -12.60 13.09
C TRP A 428 13.61 -11.23 12.53
N ALA A 429 13.55 -11.02 11.21
CA ALA A 429 13.81 -9.73 10.58
C ALA A 429 12.91 -8.62 11.15
N PHE A 430 11.61 -8.86 11.28
CA PHE A 430 10.68 -7.89 11.88
C PHE A 430 10.97 -7.62 13.37
N ARG A 431 11.30 -8.67 14.14
CA ARG A 431 11.64 -8.51 15.56
C ARG A 431 12.95 -7.76 15.72
N PHE A 432 13.97 -8.09 14.96
CA PHE A 432 15.29 -7.47 15.02
C PHE A 432 15.23 -6.00 14.62
N ASP A 433 14.45 -5.63 13.57
CA ASP A 433 14.21 -4.23 13.22
C ASP A 433 13.57 -3.45 14.39
N PHE A 434 12.55 -4.04 15.02
CA PHE A 434 11.89 -3.40 16.16
C PHE A 434 12.80 -3.30 17.38
N GLU A 435 13.57 -4.34 17.70
CA GLU A 435 14.51 -4.37 18.83
C GLU A 435 15.63 -3.34 18.66
N ARG A 436 16.20 -3.23 17.45
CA ARG A 436 17.30 -2.33 17.14
C ARG A 436 16.85 -0.88 16.96
N ASN A 437 15.83 -0.67 16.15
CA ASN A 437 15.41 0.66 15.70
C ASN A 437 14.26 1.26 16.52
N GLY A 438 13.53 0.45 17.27
CA GLY A 438 12.37 0.86 18.06
C GLY A 438 11.08 0.99 17.24
N PRO A 439 10.00 1.52 17.83
CA PRO A 439 8.72 1.71 17.17
C PRO A 439 8.81 2.63 15.95
N SER A 440 8.10 2.31 14.89
CA SER A 440 8.05 3.14 13.67
C SER A 440 7.64 4.59 13.96
N LEU A 441 6.66 4.81 14.84
CA LEU A 441 6.23 6.17 15.18
C LEU A 441 7.35 6.99 15.85
N PHE A 442 8.22 6.36 16.64
CA PHE A 442 9.40 7.04 17.19
C PHE A 442 10.33 7.50 16.05
N ARG A 443 10.64 6.62 15.10
CA ARG A 443 11.50 6.92 13.95
C ARG A 443 10.90 8.05 13.08
N ILE A 444 9.60 7.99 12.81
CA ILE A 444 8.86 9.05 12.09
C ILE A 444 8.99 10.40 12.79
N CYS A 445 8.82 10.44 14.12
CA CYS A 445 8.98 11.68 14.90
C CYS A 445 10.40 12.25 14.78
N ASP A 446 11.42 11.39 14.83
CA ASP A 446 12.82 11.79 14.65
C ASP A 446 13.03 12.39 13.25
N THR A 447 12.62 11.70 12.19
CA THR A 447 12.78 12.19 10.81
C THR A 447 12.05 13.53 10.59
N ILE A 448 10.81 13.68 11.10
CA ILE A 448 10.08 14.95 11.03
C ILE A 448 10.85 16.06 11.76
N PHE A 449 11.43 15.75 12.92
CA PHE A 449 12.18 16.74 13.71
C PHE A 449 13.49 17.15 13.02
N GLN A 450 14.20 16.22 12.37
CA GLN A 450 15.37 16.57 11.54
C GLN A 450 14.97 17.52 10.39
N GLY A 451 13.87 17.23 9.69
CA GLY A 451 13.33 18.10 8.64
C GLY A 451 12.97 19.49 9.17
N TRP A 452 12.35 19.59 10.36
CA TRP A 452 12.05 20.85 11.02
C TRP A 452 13.33 21.65 11.31
N LYS A 453 14.32 21.06 11.97
CA LYS A 453 15.60 21.73 12.30
C LYS A 453 16.28 22.31 11.07
N LYS A 454 16.15 21.64 9.92
CA LYS A 454 16.82 22.03 8.69
C LYS A 454 16.06 23.08 7.87
N TYR A 455 14.71 23.01 7.86
CA TYR A 455 13.90 23.72 6.88
C TYR A 455 12.88 24.72 7.46
N HIS A 456 12.77 24.89 8.77
CA HIS A 456 11.83 25.85 9.37
C HIS A 456 12.10 27.31 8.94
N ASN A 457 13.33 27.64 8.54
CA ASN A 457 13.77 28.93 8.02
C ASN A 457 14.11 28.90 6.51
N HIS A 458 13.64 27.90 5.76
CA HIS A 458 13.92 27.79 4.33
C HIS A 458 13.47 29.05 3.55
N PRO A 459 14.20 29.52 2.52
CA PRO A 459 13.80 30.71 1.74
C PRO A 459 12.46 30.55 1.02
N ASP A 460 12.14 29.36 0.52
CA ASP A 460 10.83 29.07 -0.09
C ASP A 460 9.74 28.93 1.00
N LEU A 461 8.75 29.83 0.97
CA LEU A 461 7.61 29.84 1.90
C LEU A 461 6.82 28.52 1.87
N ARG A 462 6.69 27.88 0.69
CA ARG A 462 5.96 26.63 0.52
C ARG A 462 6.62 25.50 1.33
N VAL A 463 7.95 25.43 1.29
CA VAL A 463 8.74 24.47 2.08
C VAL A 463 8.55 24.72 3.57
N ARG A 464 8.66 26.00 4.01
CA ARG A 464 8.43 26.34 5.44
C ARG A 464 7.06 25.94 5.93
N GLN A 465 6.01 26.25 5.17
CA GLN A 465 4.62 25.91 5.52
C GLN A 465 4.41 24.40 5.64
N ARG A 466 4.92 23.63 4.66
CA ARG A 466 4.82 22.18 4.71
C ARG A 466 5.52 21.61 5.93
N VAL A 467 6.76 21.97 6.17
CA VAL A 467 7.55 21.49 7.31
C VAL A 467 6.91 21.88 8.64
N ALA A 468 6.35 23.10 8.73
CA ALA A 468 5.60 23.53 9.91
C ALA A 468 4.33 22.67 10.15
N ASN A 469 3.59 22.36 9.09
CA ASN A 469 2.41 21.50 9.17
C ASN A 469 2.77 20.07 9.60
N GLU A 470 3.85 19.49 9.06
CA GLU A 470 4.34 18.16 9.45
C GLU A 470 4.81 18.15 10.92
N ALA A 471 5.54 19.17 11.36
CA ALA A 471 6.03 19.29 12.72
C ALA A 471 4.94 19.66 13.77
N ALA A 472 3.77 20.11 13.35
CA ALA A 472 2.72 20.55 14.27
C ALA A 472 2.31 19.46 15.29
N LYS A 473 2.29 18.20 14.85
CA LYS A 473 1.96 17.06 15.73
C LYS A 473 3.05 16.74 16.75
N LEU A 474 4.31 17.13 16.52
CA LEU A 474 5.40 16.99 17.50
C LEU A 474 5.13 17.81 18.76
N ARG A 475 4.47 18.96 18.62
CA ARG A 475 4.12 19.86 19.74
C ARG A 475 2.96 19.33 20.59
N THR A 476 2.27 18.27 20.16
CA THR A 476 1.02 17.80 20.76
C THR A 476 1.00 16.27 20.92
N THR A 477 0.29 15.59 20.06
CA THR A 477 -0.01 14.15 20.18
C THR A 477 1.22 13.26 20.06
N TYR A 478 2.22 13.64 19.26
CA TYR A 478 3.42 12.81 19.07
C TYR A 478 4.34 12.83 20.30
N ASP A 479 4.53 13.96 20.97
CA ASP A 479 5.31 13.98 22.22
C ASP A 479 4.66 13.12 23.32
N ALA A 480 3.34 13.17 23.43
CA ALA A 480 2.60 12.33 24.36
C ALA A 480 2.72 10.82 24.00
N ALA A 481 2.70 10.48 22.71
CA ALA A 481 2.91 9.12 22.24
C ALA A 481 4.34 8.64 22.52
N LEU A 482 5.35 9.47 22.27
CA LEU A 482 6.75 9.19 22.60
C LEU A 482 6.92 8.94 24.11
N TRP A 483 6.25 9.73 24.96
CA TRP A 483 6.28 9.50 26.38
C TRP A 483 5.69 8.14 26.78
N ALA A 484 4.55 7.76 26.20
CA ALA A 484 3.95 6.47 26.46
C ALA A 484 4.85 5.31 25.99
N MET A 485 5.50 5.44 24.85
CA MET A 485 6.47 4.47 24.31
C MET A 485 7.69 4.36 25.22
N GLU A 486 8.29 5.47 25.66
CA GLU A 486 9.40 5.50 26.63
C GLU A 486 9.05 4.68 27.87
N LYS A 487 7.87 4.94 28.47
CA LYS A 487 7.43 4.23 29.68
C LYS A 487 7.20 2.73 29.45
N ARG A 488 6.70 2.37 28.26
CA ARG A 488 6.45 0.97 27.87
C ARG A 488 7.77 0.22 27.68
N LEU A 489 8.72 0.82 26.97
CA LEU A 489 9.98 0.16 26.58
C LEU A 489 11.03 0.18 27.69
N LYS A 490 10.85 0.97 28.73
CA LYS A 490 11.84 1.09 29.84
C LYS A 490 12.28 -0.26 30.41
N LYS A 491 11.38 -1.25 30.46
CA LYS A 491 11.66 -2.59 31.01
C LYS A 491 12.05 -3.63 29.95
N THR A 492 11.62 -3.46 28.69
CA THR A 492 11.77 -4.46 27.63
C THR A 492 12.86 -4.10 26.62
N ASN A 493 13.12 -2.81 26.43
CA ASN A 493 14.19 -2.30 25.55
C ASN A 493 14.68 -0.96 26.08
N PHE A 494 15.58 -1.00 27.07
CA PHE A 494 16.08 0.20 27.76
C PHE A 494 16.83 1.14 26.81
N ALA A 495 17.64 0.61 25.90
CA ALA A 495 18.41 1.43 24.94
C ALA A 495 17.49 2.30 24.05
N VAL A 496 16.46 1.70 23.48
CA VAL A 496 15.45 2.45 22.69
C VAL A 496 14.68 3.43 23.57
N SER A 497 14.34 3.07 24.81
CA SER A 497 13.68 3.97 25.77
C SER A 497 14.51 5.22 26.06
N VAL A 498 15.85 5.10 26.14
CA VAL A 498 16.76 6.24 26.34
C VAL A 498 16.74 7.15 25.11
N ARG A 499 16.88 6.60 23.90
CA ARG A 499 16.82 7.36 22.63
C ARG A 499 15.49 8.13 22.48
N ILE A 500 14.37 7.50 22.81
CA ILE A 500 13.05 8.18 22.80
C ILE A 500 13.01 9.34 23.79
N ARG A 501 13.60 9.19 24.98
CA ARG A 501 13.67 10.26 25.98
C ARG A 501 14.53 11.43 25.51
N GLU A 502 15.65 11.15 24.86
CA GLU A 502 16.53 12.17 24.28
C GLU A 502 15.80 12.97 23.21
N LEU A 503 15.20 12.31 22.23
CA LEU A 503 14.39 12.98 21.19
C LEU A 503 13.28 13.85 21.81
N ARG A 504 12.59 13.35 22.83
CA ARG A 504 11.55 14.14 23.53
C ARG A 504 12.11 15.39 24.19
N ARG A 505 13.28 15.31 24.80
CA ARG A 505 13.94 16.48 25.41
C ARG A 505 14.30 17.52 24.35
N GLU A 506 14.82 17.11 23.22
CA GLU A 506 15.11 18.01 22.10
C GLU A 506 13.82 18.68 21.57
N ILE A 507 12.73 17.92 21.37
CA ILE A 507 11.41 18.44 20.95
C ILE A 507 10.88 19.44 21.99
N GLU A 508 10.98 19.12 23.28
CA GLU A 508 10.53 19.99 24.34
C GLU A 508 11.37 21.29 24.44
N HIS A 509 12.67 21.19 24.22
CA HIS A 509 13.57 22.36 24.16
C HIS A 509 13.21 23.29 23.00
N GLU A 510 12.95 22.71 21.82
CA GLU A 510 12.60 23.46 20.59
C GLU A 510 11.23 24.13 20.66
N PHE A 511 10.21 23.43 21.15
CA PHE A 511 8.83 23.89 21.07
C PHE A 511 8.24 24.41 22.38
N GLY A 512 8.94 24.27 23.49
CA GLY A 512 8.60 24.87 24.79
C GLY A 512 7.52 24.16 25.58
N GLY A 513 7.02 24.84 26.62
CA GLY A 513 6.22 24.25 27.71
C GLY A 513 4.81 23.77 27.35
N ALA A 514 4.20 24.23 26.27
CA ALA A 514 2.87 23.76 25.83
C ALA A 514 2.86 22.24 25.58
N THR A 515 3.97 21.70 25.11
CA THR A 515 4.19 20.27 24.90
C THR A 515 4.05 19.48 26.21
N ARG A 516 4.54 20.01 27.34
CA ARG A 516 4.42 19.37 28.66
C ARG A 516 2.98 19.23 29.13
N LEU A 517 2.17 20.27 28.92
CA LEU A 517 0.76 20.27 29.35
C LEU A 517 -0.04 19.22 28.58
N VAL A 518 0.09 19.21 27.23
CA VAL A 518 -0.58 18.21 26.40
C VAL A 518 -0.16 16.80 26.79
N ARG A 519 1.13 16.56 27.00
CA ARG A 519 1.66 15.27 27.44
C ARG A 519 1.13 14.84 28.81
N ALA A 520 1.05 15.76 29.78
CA ALA A 520 0.57 15.46 31.12
C ALA A 520 -0.87 14.90 31.11
N ILE A 521 -1.69 15.37 30.18
CA ILE A 521 -3.10 14.93 30.04
C ILE A 521 -3.20 13.68 29.14
N THR A 522 -2.62 13.74 27.94
CA THR A 522 -2.83 12.70 26.92
C THR A 522 -1.88 11.51 27.08
N GLY A 523 -0.68 11.70 27.65
CA GLY A 523 0.30 10.63 27.84
C GLY A 523 -0.21 9.44 28.65
N PRO A 524 -0.79 9.65 29.85
CA PRO A 524 -1.39 8.56 30.64
C PRO A 524 -2.52 7.82 29.92
N ILE A 525 -3.34 8.54 29.14
CA ILE A 525 -4.41 7.94 28.32
C ILE A 525 -3.79 7.02 27.26
N LEU A 526 -2.77 7.50 26.53
CA LEU A 526 -2.06 6.70 25.53
C LEU A 526 -1.36 5.47 26.14
N LEU A 527 -0.79 5.61 27.31
CA LEU A 527 -0.19 4.49 28.03
C LEU A 527 -1.24 3.44 28.44
N TRP A 528 -2.39 3.87 28.91
CA TRP A 528 -3.49 2.97 29.27
C TRP A 528 -4.08 2.26 28.04
N THR A 529 -4.34 3.00 26.96
CA THR A 529 -4.87 2.43 25.71
C THR A 529 -3.90 1.45 25.08
N SER A 530 -2.57 1.72 25.10
CA SER A 530 -1.57 0.77 24.60
C SER A 530 -1.56 -0.55 25.38
N ARG A 531 -1.73 -0.50 26.72
CA ARG A 531 -1.85 -1.72 27.55
C ARG A 531 -3.14 -2.50 27.27
N ARG A 532 -4.23 -1.79 27.01
CA ARG A 532 -5.50 -2.39 26.60
C ARG A 532 -5.37 -3.07 25.24
N GLU A 533 -4.65 -2.45 24.32
CA GLU A 533 -4.38 -2.99 22.99
C GLU A 533 -3.55 -4.28 23.06
N ASP A 534 -2.49 -4.34 23.89
CA ASP A 534 -1.73 -5.59 24.06
C ASP A 534 -2.61 -6.73 24.55
N ARG A 535 -3.50 -6.45 25.53
CA ARG A 535 -4.45 -7.47 26.02
C ARG A 535 -5.45 -7.92 24.96
N ARG A 536 -5.85 -7.00 24.05
CA ARG A 536 -6.73 -7.31 22.92
C ARG A 536 -6.01 -8.21 21.90
N LEU A 537 -4.77 -7.85 21.55
CA LEU A 537 -3.93 -8.63 20.64
C LEU A 537 -3.63 -10.04 21.19
N ALA A 538 -3.29 -10.13 22.46
CA ALA A 538 -3.05 -11.43 23.14
C ALA A 538 -4.28 -12.36 23.12
N ARG A 539 -5.49 -11.81 22.96
CA ARG A 539 -6.75 -12.58 22.83
C ARG A 539 -7.11 -12.89 21.37
N GLY A 540 -6.22 -12.63 20.42
CA GLY A 540 -6.48 -12.84 18.97
C GLY A 540 -7.60 -11.97 18.37
N LYS A 541 -8.02 -10.90 19.05
CA LYS A 541 -9.07 -10.02 18.53
C LYS A 541 -8.51 -9.13 17.43
N THR A 542 -9.14 -9.15 16.26
CA THR A 542 -8.80 -8.36 15.07
C THR A 542 -9.79 -7.21 14.85
N TYR A 543 -9.45 -6.32 13.93
CA TYR A 543 -10.36 -5.29 13.44
C TYR A 543 -10.68 -5.60 11.97
N GLU A 544 -11.96 -5.53 11.63
CA GLU A 544 -12.42 -5.68 10.27
C GLU A 544 -12.81 -4.31 9.70
N PRO A 545 -12.59 -4.06 8.40
CA PRO A 545 -13.06 -2.85 7.75
C PRO A 545 -14.59 -2.82 7.68
N PRO A 546 -15.21 -1.64 7.79
CA PRO A 546 -16.64 -1.52 7.54
C PRO A 546 -16.97 -1.74 6.06
N THR A 547 -18.15 -2.26 5.76
CA THR A 547 -18.67 -2.32 4.40
C THR A 547 -19.01 -0.91 3.91
N PHE A 548 -18.60 -0.61 2.67
CA PHE A 548 -18.97 0.61 1.96
C PHE A 548 -19.85 0.27 0.76
N VAL A 549 -20.86 1.12 0.52
CA VAL A 549 -21.71 1.03 -0.66
C VAL A 549 -21.77 2.42 -1.30
N ASP A 550 -21.41 2.51 -2.58
CA ASP A 550 -21.55 3.72 -3.38
C ASP A 550 -22.36 3.41 -4.64
N ARG A 551 -23.42 4.17 -4.89
CA ARG A 551 -24.31 4.00 -6.03
C ARG A 551 -24.21 5.21 -6.94
N ARG A 552 -23.95 4.97 -8.25
CA ARG A 552 -23.79 6.03 -9.25
C ARG A 552 -24.65 5.75 -10.46
N ASN A 553 -25.15 6.83 -11.06
CA ASN A 553 -25.90 6.82 -12.33
C ASN A 553 -27.19 5.97 -12.27
N TRP A 554 -27.69 5.66 -11.09
CA TRP A 554 -29.02 5.05 -10.94
C TRP A 554 -30.07 6.13 -11.22
N ALA A 555 -31.09 5.79 -12.04
CA ALA A 555 -32.26 6.64 -12.16
C ALA A 555 -32.91 6.82 -10.79
N THR A 556 -33.10 8.05 -10.35
CA THR A 556 -33.85 8.41 -9.14
C THR A 556 -35.31 8.05 -9.29
#